data_92c35e56bcad0cae9b352c77965b7cf8
#
_entry.id   92c35e56bcad0cae9b352c77965b7cf8
#
_cell.length_a   1.000
_cell.length_b   1.000
_cell.length_c   1.000
_cell.angle_alpha   90.00
_cell.angle_beta   90.00
_cell.angle_gamma   90.00
#
_symmetry.space_group_name_H-M   'P 1'
#
loop_
_entity.id
_entity.type
_entity.pdbx_description
1 polymer ?
#
loop_
_entity_poly.entity_id
_entity_poly.type
_entity_poly.pdbx_seq_one_letter_code
_entity_poly.pdbx_strand_id
1 'polypeptide(L)'
;MRQPGTNLGMGTIVVLLWSICSIGQPAPDWSAQSGVRDSLNMEKAHQEIWRRFVDEHSILLDFTDSNGNFARPTADEFRQNKPNALGWWTPTENGAMFNGLYLDGICQRWLHRHQETDRLKASKLAQGLLLLASIGDTPGFIGRGLATDGKTPPSMGSNDQTSPWFYGLWRYLHSDMPSPAERRQIISKMEEVANILLSTGWRIPTTSYAPARFRNTFATFNWEGAPRMLFILKAMHQLTGEAKWDRLYKEAAFETGGEPRRSRIRICSEGMQFDIPKQFRWTGISSTVDLRALWEMETDTTLRLAYEQGLNASARSAAVDIVRWHRLDNNDLKPFLHDWRSLNQWWKPQHSEQDALDVSQVQLTELVRLSPRRNQELGFVREPLWMSWIVTLAPDTSLVEKHRAEMLGAIGHFRYDKLYYSQFFPAETVWFRLQKKATNSK
;
A
#
# COMPACT_ATOMS: atom_id res chain seq x y z
N MET A 1 10.50 58.37 4.83
CA MET A 1 9.22 57.94 4.25
C MET A 1 9.10 56.45 4.46
N ARG A 2 8.16 56.04 5.28
CA ARG A 2 7.92 54.62 5.67
C ARG A 2 7.07 53.95 4.64
N GLN A 3 7.43 52.77 4.18
CA GLN A 3 6.53 51.86 3.47
C GLN A 3 5.75 50.97 4.45
N PRO A 4 4.49 50.71 4.25
CA PRO A 4 3.72 49.74 5.06
C PRO A 4 3.81 48.33 4.46
N GLY A 5 4.14 47.38 5.34
CA GLY A 5 4.09 45.97 5.01
C GLY A 5 2.64 45.44 4.89
N THR A 6 2.40 44.66 3.91
CA THR A 6 1.17 43.87 3.75
C THR A 6 1.37 42.45 4.26
N ASN A 7 0.79 42.15 5.42
CA ASN A 7 0.58 40.78 5.90
C ASN A 7 -0.51 40.11 5.07
N LEU A 8 -0.16 39.06 4.36
CA LEU A 8 -1.13 38.12 3.80
C LEU A 8 -1.43 37.04 4.85
N GLY A 9 -2.64 37.09 5.36
CA GLY A 9 -3.14 36.15 6.35
C GLY A 9 -3.36 34.77 5.74
N MET A 10 -2.78 33.77 6.39
CA MET A 10 -3.15 32.37 6.22
C MET A 10 -4.60 32.14 6.63
N GLY A 11 -5.45 31.82 5.67
CA GLY A 11 -6.82 31.41 5.92
C GLY A 11 -6.86 30.02 6.56
N THR A 12 -7.08 29.98 7.86
CA THR A 12 -7.32 28.74 8.61
C THR A 12 -8.72 28.24 8.27
N ILE A 13 -8.83 27.14 7.50
CA ILE A 13 -10.11 26.47 7.31
C ILE A 13 -10.46 25.71 8.59
N VAL A 14 -11.39 26.26 9.34
CA VAL A 14 -11.98 25.61 10.52
C VAL A 14 -12.95 24.54 10.04
N VAL A 15 -12.57 23.27 10.17
CA VAL A 15 -13.48 22.14 10.03
C VAL A 15 -14.20 21.94 11.37
N LEU A 16 -15.48 22.28 11.41
CA LEU A 16 -16.37 22.04 12.53
C LEU A 16 -16.51 20.53 12.77
N LEU A 17 -15.89 20.07 13.86
CA LEU A 17 -16.09 18.73 14.43
C LEU A 17 -17.41 18.71 15.19
N TRP A 18 -18.40 18.03 14.66
CA TRP A 18 -19.58 17.63 15.42
C TRP A 18 -19.22 16.40 16.26
N SER A 19 -18.95 16.62 17.54
CA SER A 19 -18.91 15.57 18.55
C SER A 19 -20.34 15.23 18.97
N ILE A 20 -20.90 14.16 18.38
CA ILE A 20 -22.13 13.56 18.91
C ILE A 20 -21.67 12.47 19.87
N CYS A 21 -21.91 12.67 21.18
CA CYS A 21 -21.84 11.61 22.18
C CYS A 21 -22.90 10.55 21.85
N SER A 22 -22.49 9.41 21.32
CA SER A 22 -23.35 8.24 21.17
C SER A 22 -23.33 7.45 22.48
N ILE A 23 -24.48 7.33 23.10
CA ILE A 23 -24.77 6.44 24.22
C ILE A 23 -24.41 5.01 23.77
N GLY A 24 -23.54 4.34 24.51
CA GLY A 24 -23.02 3.02 24.18
C GLY A 24 -24.12 1.97 24.05
N GLN A 25 -24.24 1.39 22.87
CA GLN A 25 -24.89 0.10 22.74
C GLN A 25 -23.93 -0.99 23.24
N PRO A 26 -24.42 -2.02 23.94
CA PRO A 26 -23.57 -3.13 24.37
C PRO A 26 -22.96 -3.83 23.15
N ALA A 27 -21.68 -4.19 23.26
CA ALA A 27 -20.97 -4.95 22.23
C ALA A 27 -21.73 -6.26 21.93
N PRO A 28 -21.91 -6.63 20.64
CA PRO A 28 -22.56 -7.88 20.29
C PRO A 28 -21.77 -9.09 20.82
N ASP A 29 -22.50 -10.11 21.28
CA ASP A 29 -21.93 -11.39 21.71
C ASP A 29 -21.40 -12.18 20.50
N TRP A 30 -20.07 -12.21 20.32
CA TRP A 30 -19.37 -12.86 19.23
C TRP A 30 -18.96 -14.29 19.60
N SER A 31 -19.92 -15.21 19.73
CA SER A 31 -19.65 -16.62 20.03
C SER A 31 -19.22 -17.44 18.79
N ALA A 32 -18.91 -18.73 18.96
CA ALA A 32 -18.33 -19.63 17.97
C ALA A 32 -19.03 -19.69 16.58
N GLN A 33 -20.29 -19.29 16.46
CA GLN A 33 -20.99 -19.15 15.15
C GLN A 33 -20.40 -18.01 14.29
N SER A 34 -19.68 -17.06 14.88
CA SER A 34 -19.02 -15.97 14.15
C SER A 34 -17.85 -16.48 13.30
N GLY A 35 -17.04 -17.41 13.77
CA GLY A 35 -15.86 -17.89 13.06
C GLY A 35 -16.12 -18.50 11.69
N VAL A 36 -17.23 -19.25 11.53
CA VAL A 36 -17.63 -19.80 10.23
C VAL A 36 -18.11 -18.70 9.29
N ARG A 37 -18.88 -17.74 9.82
CA ARG A 37 -19.39 -16.60 9.06
C ARG A 37 -18.24 -15.71 8.54
N ASP A 38 -17.26 -15.46 9.38
CA ASP A 38 -16.12 -14.59 9.06
C ASP A 38 -15.20 -15.24 8.02
N SER A 39 -14.99 -16.56 8.11
CA SER A 39 -14.30 -17.35 7.10
C SER A 39 -15.00 -17.28 5.74
N LEU A 40 -16.34 -17.42 5.70
CA LEU A 40 -17.11 -17.30 4.47
C LEU A 40 -17.05 -15.89 3.88
N ASN A 41 -17.03 -14.85 4.71
CA ASN A 41 -16.93 -13.48 4.24
C ASN A 41 -15.53 -13.16 3.70
N MET A 42 -14.48 -13.67 4.35
CA MET A 42 -13.11 -13.58 3.82
C MET A 42 -12.99 -14.26 2.45
N GLU A 43 -13.59 -15.45 2.27
CA GLU A 43 -13.62 -16.13 0.96
C GLU A 43 -14.38 -15.31 -0.10
N LYS A 44 -15.48 -14.64 0.27
CA LYS A 44 -16.18 -13.73 -0.65
C LYS A 44 -15.28 -12.56 -1.04
N ALA A 45 -14.55 -11.97 -0.10
CA ALA A 45 -13.57 -10.92 -0.40
C ALA A 45 -12.55 -11.42 -1.42
N HIS A 46 -11.94 -12.58 -1.18
CA HIS A 46 -10.99 -13.21 -2.10
C HIS A 46 -11.60 -13.43 -3.50
N GLN A 47 -12.81 -14.01 -3.57
CA GLN A 47 -13.50 -14.26 -4.84
C GLN A 47 -13.78 -12.96 -5.60
N GLU A 48 -14.24 -11.89 -4.92
CA GLU A 48 -14.52 -10.61 -5.55
C GLU A 48 -13.25 -9.92 -6.07
N ILE A 49 -12.12 -10.01 -5.36
CA ILE A 49 -10.82 -9.50 -5.85
C ILE A 49 -10.47 -10.18 -7.18
N TRP A 50 -10.53 -11.50 -7.24
CA TRP A 50 -10.15 -12.24 -8.45
C TRP A 50 -11.19 -12.14 -9.57
N ARG A 51 -12.43 -11.94 -9.26
CA ARG A 51 -13.51 -11.80 -10.25
C ARG A 51 -13.52 -10.45 -10.95
N ARG A 52 -13.22 -9.35 -10.22
CA ARG A 52 -13.42 -7.98 -10.71
C ARG A 52 -12.18 -7.13 -10.81
N PHE A 53 -11.21 -7.35 -9.93
CA PHE A 53 -10.13 -6.37 -9.74
C PHE A 53 -8.77 -6.84 -10.25
N VAL A 54 -8.55 -8.13 -10.47
CA VAL A 54 -7.33 -8.61 -11.14
C VAL A 54 -7.57 -8.61 -12.64
N ASP A 55 -6.84 -7.75 -13.35
CA ASP A 55 -7.00 -7.57 -14.78
C ASP A 55 -6.31 -8.69 -15.60
N GLU A 56 -6.40 -8.60 -16.93
CA GLU A 56 -5.80 -9.56 -17.87
C GLU A 56 -4.28 -9.62 -17.83
N HIS A 57 -3.62 -8.59 -17.26
CA HIS A 57 -2.18 -8.53 -17.03
C HIS A 57 -1.78 -8.99 -15.62
N SER A 58 -2.74 -9.51 -14.85
CA SER A 58 -2.54 -9.91 -13.45
C SER A 58 -2.16 -8.76 -12.53
N ILE A 59 -2.68 -7.57 -12.81
CA ILE A 59 -2.47 -6.35 -12.02
C ILE A 59 -3.78 -6.01 -11.31
N LEU A 60 -3.69 -5.71 -10.01
CA LEU A 60 -4.82 -5.35 -9.18
C LEU A 60 -5.23 -3.90 -9.46
N LEU A 61 -6.48 -3.72 -9.87
CA LEU A 61 -7.08 -2.42 -10.16
C LEU A 61 -7.53 -1.72 -8.87
N ASP A 62 -7.56 -0.41 -8.88
CA ASP A 62 -8.06 0.39 -7.77
C ASP A 62 -9.57 0.26 -7.62
N PHE A 63 -10.31 0.36 -8.73
CA PHE A 63 -11.76 0.29 -8.72
C PHE A 63 -12.36 -0.25 -10.03
N THR A 64 -13.56 -0.81 -9.93
CA THR A 64 -14.37 -1.30 -11.05
C THR A 64 -15.85 -1.03 -10.76
N ASP A 65 -16.73 -1.21 -11.75
CA ASP A 65 -18.16 -1.35 -11.51
C ASP A 65 -18.50 -2.73 -10.88
N SER A 66 -19.77 -2.99 -10.58
CA SER A 66 -20.23 -4.27 -9.99
C SER A 66 -20.02 -5.48 -10.90
N ASN A 67 -19.84 -5.28 -12.20
CA ASN A 67 -19.59 -6.32 -13.19
C ASN A 67 -18.09 -6.55 -13.46
N GLY A 68 -17.21 -5.65 -12.98
CA GLY A 68 -15.77 -5.68 -13.23
C GLY A 68 -15.35 -4.80 -14.40
N ASN A 69 -16.25 -4.00 -14.98
CA ASN A 69 -15.87 -3.05 -16.03
C ASN A 69 -15.16 -1.82 -15.43
N PHE A 70 -14.22 -1.28 -16.19
CA PHE A 70 -13.47 -0.08 -15.82
C PHE A 70 -12.99 0.69 -17.05
N ALA A 71 -12.82 1.98 -16.90
CA ALA A 71 -12.34 2.88 -17.95
C ALA A 71 -10.80 2.87 -18.00
N ARG A 72 -10.21 1.89 -18.73
CA ARG A 72 -8.74 1.83 -18.88
C ARG A 72 -8.26 3.06 -19.66
N PRO A 73 -7.20 3.76 -19.18
CA PRO A 73 -6.56 4.84 -19.94
C PRO A 73 -5.97 4.34 -21.26
N THR A 74 -6.02 5.17 -22.30
CA THR A 74 -5.31 4.90 -23.55
C THR A 74 -3.84 5.29 -23.44
N ALA A 75 -3.01 4.78 -24.34
CA ALA A 75 -1.59 5.15 -24.40
C ALA A 75 -1.39 6.67 -24.60
N ASP A 76 -2.23 7.29 -25.40
CA ASP A 76 -2.17 8.73 -25.66
C ASP A 76 -2.58 9.56 -24.43
N GLU A 77 -3.60 9.10 -23.66
CA GLU A 77 -3.97 9.75 -22.40
C GLU A 77 -2.80 9.75 -21.43
N PHE A 78 -2.10 8.62 -21.26
CA PHE A 78 -0.94 8.56 -20.38
C PHE A 78 0.26 9.38 -20.89
N ARG A 79 0.56 9.36 -22.20
CA ARG A 79 1.63 10.21 -22.77
C ARG A 79 1.31 11.70 -22.63
N GLN A 80 0.04 12.08 -22.64
CA GLN A 80 -0.42 13.44 -22.37
C GLN A 80 -0.54 13.75 -20.87
N ASN A 81 -0.15 12.84 -19.99
CA ASN A 81 -0.27 12.98 -18.55
C ASN A 81 -1.73 13.24 -18.08
N LYS A 82 -2.70 12.50 -18.62
CA LYS A 82 -4.11 12.55 -18.24
C LYS A 82 -4.49 11.40 -17.31
N PRO A 83 -5.34 11.66 -16.30
CA PRO A 83 -5.88 12.96 -15.91
C PRO A 83 -4.84 13.87 -15.26
N ASN A 84 -3.74 13.30 -14.76
CA ASN A 84 -2.55 13.96 -14.24
C ASN A 84 -1.33 13.04 -14.37
N ALA A 85 -0.12 13.61 -14.34
CA ALA A 85 1.12 12.86 -14.52
C ALA A 85 1.39 11.83 -13.40
N LEU A 86 0.75 12.00 -12.24
CA LEU A 86 0.85 11.04 -11.13
C LEU A 86 0.10 9.74 -11.43
N GLY A 87 -0.76 9.71 -12.45
CA GLY A 87 -1.66 8.61 -12.75
C GLY A 87 -2.80 8.44 -11.74
N TRP A 88 -3.00 9.43 -10.85
CA TRP A 88 -4.01 9.37 -9.81
C TRP A 88 -5.43 9.50 -10.38
N TRP A 89 -6.38 8.92 -9.67
CA TRP A 89 -7.82 8.90 -9.94
C TRP A 89 -8.23 7.97 -11.09
N THR A 90 -7.30 7.20 -11.65
CA THR A 90 -7.60 6.16 -12.62
C THR A 90 -7.77 4.79 -11.95
N PRO A 91 -8.43 3.83 -12.59
CA PRO A 91 -8.53 2.46 -12.05
C PRO A 91 -7.18 1.69 -12.03
N THR A 92 -6.13 2.25 -12.64
CA THR A 92 -4.78 1.68 -12.71
C THR A 92 -3.76 2.49 -11.89
N GLU A 93 -4.22 3.14 -10.82
CA GLU A 93 -3.42 4.08 -10.01
C GLU A 93 -2.35 3.39 -9.17
N ASN A 94 -2.65 2.21 -8.59
CA ASN A 94 -1.81 1.62 -7.53
C ASN A 94 -1.37 0.17 -7.80
N GLY A 95 -1.31 -0.27 -9.05
CA GLY A 95 -1.09 -1.68 -9.39
C GLY A 95 0.15 -2.32 -8.75
N ALA A 96 1.33 -1.68 -8.80
CA ALA A 96 2.53 -2.24 -8.17
C ALA A 96 2.42 -2.27 -6.64
N MET A 97 1.85 -1.23 -6.02
CA MET A 97 1.58 -1.21 -4.59
C MET A 97 0.62 -2.32 -4.19
N PHE A 98 -0.52 -2.42 -4.87
CA PHE A 98 -1.57 -3.36 -4.49
C PHE A 98 -1.17 -4.80 -4.77
N ASN A 99 -0.56 -5.11 -5.92
CA ASN A 99 -0.03 -6.45 -6.19
C ASN A 99 1.01 -6.86 -5.14
N GLY A 100 1.96 -5.98 -4.83
CA GLY A 100 3.01 -6.27 -3.87
C GLY A 100 2.45 -6.55 -2.47
N LEU A 101 1.49 -5.75 -2.03
CA LEU A 101 0.84 -5.92 -0.74
C LEU A 101 -0.09 -7.14 -0.72
N TYR A 102 -0.90 -7.34 -1.77
CA TYR A 102 -1.84 -8.48 -1.83
C TYR A 102 -1.12 -9.82 -1.94
N LEU A 103 0.07 -9.85 -2.52
CA LEU A 103 0.90 -11.06 -2.59
C LEU A 103 1.27 -11.60 -1.19
N ASP A 104 1.42 -10.74 -0.16
CA ASP A 104 1.54 -11.19 1.24
C ASP A 104 0.28 -11.96 1.68
N GLY A 105 -0.92 -11.47 1.36
CA GLY A 105 -2.18 -12.15 1.67
C GLY A 105 -2.25 -13.54 1.07
N ILE A 106 -1.88 -13.69 -0.21
CA ILE A 106 -1.84 -15.00 -0.87
C ILE A 106 -0.75 -15.90 -0.27
N CYS A 107 0.41 -15.36 0.11
CA CYS A 107 1.43 -16.13 0.82
C CYS A 107 0.95 -16.61 2.20
N GLN A 108 0.22 -15.77 2.96
CA GLN A 108 -0.39 -16.18 4.22
C GLN A 108 -1.44 -17.29 3.99
N ARG A 109 -2.26 -17.15 2.96
CA ARG A 109 -3.25 -18.16 2.56
C ARG A 109 -2.58 -19.50 2.23
N TRP A 110 -1.52 -19.48 1.44
CA TRP A 110 -0.72 -20.67 1.12
C TRP A 110 -0.17 -21.37 2.36
N LEU A 111 0.38 -20.63 3.32
CA LEU A 111 0.91 -21.19 4.57
C LEU A 111 -0.13 -21.99 5.39
N HIS A 112 -1.42 -21.72 5.20
CA HIS A 112 -2.51 -22.39 5.90
C HIS A 112 -3.19 -23.47 5.07
N ARG A 113 -3.18 -23.38 3.75
CA ARG A 113 -4.02 -24.24 2.87
C ARG A 113 -3.22 -25.13 1.92
N HIS A 114 -2.06 -24.71 1.48
CA HIS A 114 -1.21 -25.39 0.49
C HIS A 114 -1.96 -25.82 -0.77
N GLN A 115 -2.88 -24.97 -1.28
CA GLN A 115 -3.68 -25.27 -2.47
C GLN A 115 -2.95 -24.77 -3.73
N GLU A 116 -2.89 -25.62 -4.76
CA GLU A 116 -2.25 -25.30 -6.05
C GLU A 116 -2.85 -24.02 -6.69
N THR A 117 -4.15 -23.78 -6.50
CA THR A 117 -4.81 -22.56 -6.96
C THR A 117 -4.23 -21.29 -6.34
N ASP A 118 -3.78 -21.36 -5.07
CA ASP A 118 -3.15 -20.23 -4.38
C ASP A 118 -1.75 -19.99 -4.93
N ARG A 119 -0.98 -21.06 -5.20
CA ARG A 119 0.33 -20.97 -5.87
C ARG A 119 0.24 -20.32 -7.24
N LEU A 120 -0.75 -20.74 -8.07
CA LEU A 120 -0.97 -20.15 -9.39
C LEU A 120 -1.35 -18.66 -9.30
N LYS A 121 -2.16 -18.28 -8.33
CA LYS A 121 -2.52 -16.88 -8.07
C LYS A 121 -1.32 -16.04 -7.64
N ALA A 122 -0.49 -16.57 -6.74
CA ALA A 122 0.75 -15.91 -6.33
C ALA A 122 1.70 -15.68 -7.51
N SER A 123 1.90 -16.72 -8.35
CA SER A 123 2.72 -16.63 -9.57
C SER A 123 2.18 -15.54 -10.53
N LYS A 124 0.86 -15.48 -10.75
CA LYS A 124 0.24 -14.43 -11.59
C LYS A 124 0.52 -13.03 -11.05
N LEU A 125 0.33 -12.78 -9.76
CA LEU A 125 0.61 -11.47 -9.15
C LEU A 125 2.10 -11.11 -9.26
N ALA A 126 2.99 -12.08 -9.06
CA ALA A 126 4.44 -11.88 -9.21
C ALA A 126 4.82 -11.56 -10.67
N GLN A 127 4.20 -12.22 -11.66
CA GLN A 127 4.40 -11.89 -13.08
C GLN A 127 3.86 -10.49 -13.42
N GLY A 128 2.73 -10.07 -12.86
CA GLY A 128 2.24 -8.69 -12.96
C GLY A 128 3.25 -7.67 -12.40
N LEU A 129 3.87 -7.96 -11.27
CA LEU A 129 4.94 -7.11 -10.70
C LEU A 129 6.18 -7.06 -11.60
N LEU A 130 6.62 -8.19 -12.16
CA LEU A 130 7.74 -8.23 -13.11
C LEU A 130 7.43 -7.44 -14.39
N LEU A 131 6.20 -7.53 -14.90
CA LEU A 131 5.74 -6.75 -16.04
C LEU A 131 5.84 -5.25 -15.74
N LEU A 132 5.32 -4.79 -14.58
CA LEU A 132 5.37 -3.38 -14.17
C LEU A 132 6.79 -2.83 -14.01
N ALA A 133 7.78 -3.69 -13.75
CA ALA A 133 9.21 -3.32 -13.71
C ALA A 133 9.92 -3.45 -15.06
N SER A 134 9.21 -3.88 -16.12
CA SER A 134 9.77 -4.14 -17.46
C SER A 134 9.13 -3.27 -18.54
N ILE A 135 8.14 -2.44 -18.15
CA ILE A 135 7.49 -1.48 -19.03
C ILE A 135 8.09 -0.08 -18.84
N GLY A 136 7.85 0.77 -19.83
CA GLY A 136 8.46 2.10 -19.85
C GLY A 136 9.85 2.08 -20.49
N ASP A 137 10.43 3.27 -20.59
CA ASP A 137 11.64 3.56 -21.34
C ASP A 137 12.81 4.00 -20.46
N THR A 138 12.66 3.88 -19.13
CA THR A 138 13.65 4.30 -18.15
C THR A 138 14.03 3.13 -17.22
N PRO A 139 15.32 2.77 -17.14
CA PRO A 139 15.79 1.72 -16.24
C PRO A 139 15.42 2.02 -14.77
N GLY A 140 14.99 0.98 -14.05
CA GLY A 140 14.59 1.07 -12.62
C GLY A 140 13.23 1.73 -12.37
N PHE A 141 12.51 2.14 -13.42
CA PHE A 141 11.13 2.60 -13.29
C PHE A 141 10.18 1.44 -12.96
N ILE A 142 9.30 1.66 -11.98
CA ILE A 142 8.21 0.74 -11.65
C ILE A 142 6.89 1.41 -12.01
N GLY A 143 6.18 0.83 -12.98
CA GLY A 143 4.88 1.32 -13.44
C GLY A 143 3.77 1.11 -12.40
N ARG A 144 2.75 1.96 -12.48
CA ARG A 144 1.53 1.85 -11.64
C ARG A 144 0.50 0.91 -12.26
N GLY A 145 0.42 0.88 -13.58
CA GLY A 145 -0.54 0.11 -14.35
C GLY A 145 -0.25 0.26 -15.84
N LEU A 146 -1.15 -0.21 -16.67
CA LEU A 146 -1.01 -0.27 -18.11
C LEU A 146 -2.19 0.42 -18.82
N ALA A 147 -1.88 1.09 -19.92
CA ALA A 147 -2.87 1.58 -20.87
C ALA A 147 -3.51 0.42 -21.68
N THR A 148 -4.46 0.77 -22.57
CA THR A 148 -5.14 -0.16 -23.46
C THR A 148 -4.22 -0.90 -24.45
N ASP A 149 -3.01 -0.42 -24.67
CA ASP A 149 -1.98 -1.07 -25.49
C ASP A 149 -1.18 -2.17 -24.75
N GLY A 150 -1.42 -2.33 -23.44
CA GLY A 150 -0.70 -3.28 -22.58
C GLY A 150 0.77 -2.97 -22.37
N LYS A 151 1.24 -1.74 -22.67
CA LYS A 151 2.65 -1.36 -22.66
C LYS A 151 2.93 0.01 -22.05
N THR A 152 2.06 0.99 -22.25
CA THR A 152 2.28 2.36 -21.80
C THR A 152 1.83 2.53 -20.36
N PRO A 153 2.71 2.87 -19.39
CA PRO A 153 2.33 3.16 -18.00
C PRO A 153 1.97 4.65 -17.81
N PRO A 154 1.36 5.03 -16.67
CA PRO A 154 1.39 6.41 -16.19
C PRO A 154 2.82 6.87 -16.03
N SER A 155 3.09 8.15 -16.29
CA SER A 155 4.46 8.66 -16.48
C SER A 155 5.32 8.68 -15.20
N MET A 156 4.70 8.79 -14.01
CA MET A 156 5.43 8.94 -12.75
C MET A 156 5.25 7.73 -11.83
N GLY A 157 6.34 7.05 -11.51
CA GLY A 157 6.42 6.08 -10.41
C GLY A 157 6.33 6.75 -9.04
N SER A 158 6.62 6.03 -7.96
CA SER A 158 6.80 6.59 -6.60
C SER A 158 7.38 5.57 -5.64
N ASN A 159 7.78 6.06 -4.44
CA ASN A 159 8.16 5.22 -3.31
C ASN A 159 7.04 4.25 -2.89
N ASP A 160 5.76 4.66 -3.01
CA ASP A 160 4.61 3.82 -2.67
C ASP A 160 4.38 2.67 -3.65
N GLN A 161 4.87 2.78 -4.88
CA GLN A 161 4.85 1.68 -5.85
C GLN A 161 6.08 0.79 -5.71
N THR A 162 7.25 1.40 -5.57
CA THR A 162 8.54 0.71 -5.61
C THR A 162 8.79 -0.13 -4.36
N SER A 163 8.50 0.36 -3.14
CA SER A 163 8.73 -0.40 -1.91
C SER A 163 7.83 -1.64 -1.81
N PRO A 164 6.50 -1.56 -2.00
CA PRO A 164 5.65 -2.74 -2.02
C PRO A 164 5.96 -3.73 -3.15
N TRP A 165 6.48 -3.25 -4.28
CA TRP A 165 6.99 -4.12 -5.34
C TRP A 165 8.12 -5.03 -4.82
N PHE A 166 9.12 -4.45 -4.12
CA PHE A 166 10.17 -5.24 -3.47
C PHE A 166 9.62 -6.15 -2.39
N TYR A 167 8.72 -5.64 -1.55
CA TYR A 167 8.15 -6.40 -0.43
C TYR A 167 7.39 -7.64 -0.89
N GLY A 168 6.48 -7.49 -1.86
CA GLY A 168 5.66 -8.60 -2.35
C GLY A 168 6.52 -9.70 -2.99
N LEU A 169 7.48 -9.31 -3.84
CA LEU A 169 8.41 -10.27 -4.45
C LEU A 169 9.30 -10.96 -3.41
N TRP A 170 9.81 -10.21 -2.43
CA TRP A 170 10.57 -10.80 -1.32
C TRP A 170 9.72 -11.79 -0.53
N ARG A 171 8.46 -11.46 -0.21
CA ARG A 171 7.53 -12.35 0.51
C ARG A 171 7.24 -13.62 -0.29
N TYR A 172 7.03 -13.50 -1.59
CA TYR A 172 6.83 -14.64 -2.48
C TYR A 172 8.07 -15.54 -2.54
N LEU A 173 9.26 -14.96 -2.65
CA LEU A 173 10.53 -15.70 -2.62
C LEU A 173 10.79 -16.46 -1.30
N HIS A 174 10.20 -16.01 -0.19
CA HIS A 174 10.29 -16.66 1.13
C HIS A 174 9.18 -17.68 1.39
N SER A 175 8.28 -17.86 0.44
CA SER A 175 7.39 -19.02 0.37
C SER A 175 8.07 -20.14 -0.43
N ASP A 176 7.55 -21.34 -0.35
CA ASP A 176 7.99 -22.48 -1.16
C ASP A 176 7.26 -22.56 -2.52
N MET A 177 6.49 -21.51 -2.88
CA MET A 177 5.70 -21.46 -4.10
C MET A 177 6.50 -21.26 -5.39
N PRO A 178 7.50 -20.33 -5.47
CA PRO A 178 8.17 -20.04 -6.74
C PRO A 178 9.06 -21.20 -7.20
N SER A 179 8.95 -21.50 -8.49
CA SER A 179 9.89 -22.43 -9.15
C SER A 179 11.32 -21.88 -9.13
N PRO A 180 12.35 -22.73 -9.28
CA PRO A 180 13.74 -22.26 -9.37
C PRO A 180 13.98 -21.24 -10.51
N ALA A 181 13.23 -21.34 -11.61
CA ALA A 181 13.33 -20.39 -12.72
C ALA A 181 12.71 -19.03 -12.37
N GLU A 182 11.51 -19.03 -11.80
CA GLU A 182 10.85 -17.80 -11.30
C GLU A 182 11.72 -17.11 -10.25
N ARG A 183 12.28 -17.89 -9.31
CA ARG A 183 13.15 -17.37 -8.26
C ARG A 183 14.35 -16.61 -8.86
N ARG A 184 15.04 -17.20 -9.82
CA ARG A 184 16.19 -16.53 -10.49
C ARG A 184 15.77 -15.27 -11.22
N GLN A 185 14.66 -15.32 -11.96
CA GLN A 185 14.13 -14.16 -12.70
C GLN A 185 13.78 -12.99 -11.76
N ILE A 186 13.10 -13.29 -10.65
CA ILE A 186 12.69 -12.28 -9.68
C ILE A 186 13.91 -11.65 -9.02
N ILE A 187 14.85 -12.45 -8.52
CA ILE A 187 16.08 -11.94 -7.87
C ILE A 187 16.87 -11.05 -8.82
N SER A 188 17.08 -11.49 -10.07
CA SER A 188 17.79 -10.70 -11.08
C SER A 188 17.10 -9.35 -11.35
N LYS A 189 15.76 -9.31 -11.45
CA LYS A 189 15.03 -8.06 -11.66
C LYS A 189 15.06 -7.16 -10.42
N MET A 190 14.96 -7.72 -9.22
CA MET A 190 15.08 -6.96 -7.97
C MET A 190 16.49 -6.34 -7.85
N GLU A 191 17.52 -7.08 -8.19
CA GLU A 191 18.89 -6.58 -8.18
C GLU A 191 19.12 -5.46 -9.20
N GLU A 192 18.60 -5.61 -10.42
CA GLU A 192 18.64 -4.57 -11.45
C GLU A 192 18.04 -3.26 -10.92
N VAL A 193 16.82 -3.31 -10.39
CA VAL A 193 16.14 -2.12 -9.86
C VAL A 193 16.89 -1.53 -8.66
N ALA A 194 17.36 -2.36 -7.72
CA ALA A 194 18.11 -1.90 -6.55
C ALA A 194 19.42 -1.20 -6.92
N ASN A 195 20.16 -1.72 -7.91
CA ASN A 195 21.38 -1.10 -8.41
C ASN A 195 21.10 0.26 -9.07
N ILE A 196 20.00 0.40 -9.80
CA ILE A 196 19.59 1.70 -10.38
C ILE A 196 19.23 2.70 -9.26
N LEU A 197 18.45 2.28 -8.26
CA LEU A 197 18.11 3.14 -7.11
C LEU A 197 19.38 3.61 -6.39
N LEU A 198 20.34 2.72 -6.17
CA LEU A 198 21.64 3.08 -5.58
C LEU A 198 22.39 4.10 -6.44
N SER A 199 22.46 3.89 -7.75
CA SER A 199 23.18 4.77 -8.69
C SER A 199 22.53 6.16 -8.83
N THR A 200 21.21 6.27 -8.58
CA THR A 200 20.47 7.53 -8.62
C THR A 200 20.44 8.27 -7.28
N GLY A 201 21.14 7.76 -6.25
CA GLY A 201 21.07 8.29 -4.89
C GLY A 201 19.68 8.08 -4.27
N TRP A 202 19.10 6.92 -4.50
CA TRP A 202 17.78 6.48 -3.99
C TRP A 202 16.59 7.30 -4.52
N ARG A 203 16.79 8.11 -5.57
CA ARG A 203 15.71 8.80 -6.27
C ARG A 203 15.03 7.85 -7.25
N ILE A 204 13.69 7.90 -7.29
CA ILE A 204 12.88 6.97 -8.06
C ILE A 204 12.69 7.49 -9.49
N PRO A 205 13.10 6.73 -10.52
CA PRO A 205 12.97 7.13 -11.92
C PRO A 205 11.51 7.29 -12.35
N THR A 206 11.30 8.12 -13.38
CA THR A 206 10.04 8.30 -14.10
C THR A 206 10.26 7.99 -15.58
N THR A 207 9.21 7.94 -16.39
CA THR A 207 9.34 7.76 -17.84
C THR A 207 9.90 9.00 -18.54
N SER A 208 10.35 8.88 -19.80
CA SER A 208 10.87 10.01 -20.59
C SER A 208 9.83 11.10 -20.87
N TYR A 209 8.52 10.76 -20.86
CA TYR A 209 7.42 11.72 -21.06
C TYR A 209 6.85 12.28 -19.75
N ALA A 210 7.47 12.00 -18.61
CA ALA A 210 7.10 12.58 -17.35
C ALA A 210 7.55 14.05 -17.21
N PRO A 211 6.83 14.89 -16.46
CA PRO A 211 7.24 16.28 -16.24
C PRO A 211 8.47 16.43 -15.34
N ALA A 212 8.95 15.36 -14.71
CA ALA A 212 10.16 15.35 -13.89
C ALA A 212 10.92 14.03 -14.07
N ARG A 213 12.25 14.08 -14.04
CA ARG A 213 13.12 12.90 -14.19
C ARG A 213 13.03 11.91 -13.04
N PHE A 214 12.71 12.37 -11.84
CA PHE A 214 12.58 11.59 -10.63
C PHE A 214 11.36 12.04 -9.84
N ARG A 215 10.74 11.11 -9.12
CA ARG A 215 9.69 11.40 -8.17
C ARG A 215 9.90 10.66 -6.87
N ASN A 216 9.95 11.40 -5.75
CA ASN A 216 10.26 10.89 -4.44
C ASN A 216 11.67 10.27 -4.32
N THR A 217 12.03 9.87 -3.12
CA THR A 217 13.29 9.21 -2.81
C THR A 217 13.15 8.40 -1.53
N PHE A 218 13.94 7.32 -1.40
CA PHE A 218 14.08 6.60 -0.15
C PHE A 218 15.15 7.19 0.79
N ALA A 219 15.92 8.20 0.34
CA ALA A 219 16.98 8.81 1.15
C ALA A 219 16.47 9.71 2.28
N THR A 220 15.15 9.95 2.38
CA THR A 220 14.56 10.80 3.42
C THR A 220 14.67 10.18 4.81
N PHE A 221 14.81 11.07 5.83
CA PHE A 221 14.85 10.68 7.25
C PHE A 221 13.47 10.86 7.88
N ASN A 222 12.51 10.12 7.37
CA ASN A 222 11.13 10.06 7.84
C ASN A 222 10.60 8.62 7.78
N TRP A 223 9.36 8.41 8.22
CA TRP A 223 8.72 7.11 8.21
C TRP A 223 8.56 6.49 6.80
N GLU A 224 8.42 7.30 5.77
CA GLU A 224 8.30 6.81 4.39
C GLU A 224 9.64 6.40 3.77
N GLY A 225 10.75 6.94 4.24
CA GLY A 225 12.09 6.62 3.72
C GLY A 225 12.84 5.57 4.52
N ALA A 226 12.88 5.71 5.85
CA ALA A 226 13.78 4.94 6.70
C ALA A 226 13.55 3.42 6.64
N PRO A 227 12.36 2.87 6.96
CA PRO A 227 12.17 1.42 6.92
C PRO A 227 12.24 0.86 5.50
N ARG A 228 11.79 1.59 4.49
CA ARG A 228 11.79 1.14 3.09
C ARG A 228 13.21 0.99 2.54
N MET A 229 14.08 1.96 2.78
CA MET A 229 15.49 1.89 2.37
C MET A 229 16.21 0.74 3.07
N LEU A 230 16.08 0.65 4.40
CA LEU A 230 16.73 -0.42 5.17
C LEU A 230 16.23 -1.81 4.73
N PHE A 231 14.92 -1.95 4.45
CA PHE A 231 14.36 -3.20 3.96
C PHE A 231 14.95 -3.60 2.61
N ILE A 232 14.99 -2.70 1.63
CA ILE A 232 15.56 -3.02 0.31
C ILE A 232 17.01 -3.50 0.45
N LEU A 233 17.83 -2.80 1.23
CA LEU A 233 19.24 -3.15 1.46
C LEU A 233 19.37 -4.52 2.12
N LYS A 234 18.61 -4.79 3.19
CA LYS A 234 18.65 -6.06 3.91
C LYS A 234 18.15 -7.22 3.06
N ALA A 235 17.04 -7.01 2.33
CA ALA A 235 16.46 -8.00 1.43
C ALA A 235 17.43 -8.37 0.30
N MET A 236 18.09 -7.38 -0.32
CA MET A 236 19.06 -7.64 -1.37
C MET A 236 20.27 -8.42 -0.84
N HIS A 237 20.78 -8.11 0.37
CA HIS A 237 21.81 -8.92 0.99
C HIS A 237 21.36 -10.38 1.17
N GLN A 238 20.17 -10.59 1.73
CA GLN A 238 19.64 -11.95 1.97
C GLN A 238 19.46 -12.76 0.67
N LEU A 239 19.02 -12.10 -0.41
CA LEU A 239 18.69 -12.75 -1.68
C LEU A 239 19.93 -13.04 -2.54
N THR A 240 20.93 -12.16 -2.53
CA THR A 240 22.12 -12.25 -3.41
C THR A 240 23.36 -12.74 -2.70
N GLY A 241 23.46 -12.59 -1.37
CA GLY A 241 24.66 -12.85 -0.60
C GLY A 241 25.78 -11.82 -0.77
N GLU A 242 25.57 -10.75 -1.56
CA GLU A 242 26.61 -9.76 -1.83
C GLU A 242 26.89 -8.86 -0.62
N ALA A 243 28.15 -8.84 -0.19
CA ALA A 243 28.61 -8.07 0.97
C ALA A 243 28.37 -6.54 0.87
N LYS A 244 28.28 -6.01 -0.37
CA LYS A 244 27.97 -4.57 -0.55
C LYS A 244 26.66 -4.16 0.11
N TRP A 245 25.63 -5.01 0.01
CA TRP A 245 24.31 -4.69 0.54
C TRP A 245 24.27 -4.68 2.08
N ASP A 246 25.00 -5.62 2.72
CA ASP A 246 25.11 -5.64 4.20
C ASP A 246 25.87 -4.40 4.71
N ARG A 247 26.97 -4.03 4.04
CA ARG A 247 27.72 -2.83 4.39
C ARG A 247 26.83 -1.58 4.28
N LEU A 248 26.15 -1.39 3.15
CA LEU A 248 25.24 -0.25 2.94
C LEU A 248 24.09 -0.24 3.93
N TYR A 249 23.54 -1.40 4.29
CA TYR A 249 22.51 -1.53 5.31
C TYR A 249 22.99 -1.02 6.67
N LYS A 250 24.16 -1.45 7.13
CA LYS A 250 24.75 -1.03 8.40
C LYS A 250 25.05 0.46 8.43
N GLU A 251 25.64 0.98 7.35
CA GLU A 251 25.89 2.43 7.19
C GLU A 251 24.58 3.23 7.25
N ALA A 252 23.58 2.83 6.46
CA ALA A 252 22.28 3.52 6.40
C ALA A 252 21.51 3.49 7.73
N ALA A 253 21.58 2.38 8.49
CA ALA A 253 20.85 2.24 9.75
C ALA A 253 21.24 3.32 10.76
N PHE A 254 22.53 3.65 10.85
CA PHE A 254 23.08 4.62 11.82
C PHE A 254 23.35 6.00 11.23
N GLU A 255 23.22 6.19 9.92
CA GLU A 255 23.26 7.49 9.29
C GLU A 255 22.17 8.40 9.87
N THR A 256 22.52 9.67 10.16
CA THR A 256 21.63 10.64 10.78
C THR A 256 21.31 11.80 9.86
N GLY A 257 20.05 12.22 9.83
CA GLY A 257 19.57 13.34 9.04
C GLY A 257 18.17 13.79 9.44
N GLY A 258 17.59 14.69 8.64
CA GLY A 258 16.25 15.24 8.87
C GLY A 258 16.18 16.31 9.96
N GLU A 259 14.99 16.84 10.16
CA GLU A 259 14.67 17.79 11.22
C GLU A 259 13.46 17.27 12.03
N PRO A 260 13.63 16.90 13.29
CA PRO A 260 14.88 16.86 14.06
C PRO A 260 15.83 15.75 13.57
N ARG A 261 17.13 15.95 13.79
CA ARG A 261 18.15 14.99 13.34
C ARG A 261 18.01 13.65 14.08
N ARG A 262 17.75 12.59 13.33
CA ARG A 262 17.56 11.20 13.82
C ARG A 262 18.28 10.20 12.91
N SER A 263 18.68 9.07 13.46
CA SER A 263 19.12 7.94 12.63
C SER A 263 17.91 7.20 12.05
N ARG A 264 18.10 6.45 10.94
CA ARG A 264 17.01 5.64 10.37
C ARG A 264 16.53 4.57 11.34
N ILE A 265 17.43 3.96 12.11
CA ILE A 265 17.02 2.99 13.15
C ILE A 265 16.18 3.66 14.24
N ARG A 266 16.48 4.91 14.62
CA ARG A 266 15.65 5.65 15.56
C ARG A 266 14.25 5.91 15.00
N ILE A 267 14.13 6.32 13.75
CA ILE A 267 12.83 6.50 13.08
C ILE A 267 12.06 5.17 13.03
N CYS A 268 12.73 4.07 12.69
CA CYS A 268 12.13 2.74 12.72
C CYS A 268 11.59 2.37 14.10
N SER A 269 12.33 2.66 15.19
CA SER A 269 11.90 2.35 16.56
C SER A 269 10.71 3.18 17.06
N GLU A 270 10.53 4.37 16.52
CA GLU A 270 9.42 5.26 16.84
C GLU A 270 8.09 4.80 16.19
N GLY A 271 8.17 4.13 15.04
CA GLY A 271 7.00 3.62 14.33
C GLY A 271 6.20 4.68 13.58
N MET A 272 5.02 4.33 13.14
CA MET A 272 4.17 5.09 12.21
C MET A 272 3.61 6.42 12.77
N GLN A 273 3.80 6.73 14.05
CA GLN A 273 3.04 7.79 14.72
C GLN A 273 3.35 9.23 14.31
N PHE A 274 4.46 9.51 13.60
CA PHE A 274 4.99 10.86 13.48
C PHE A 274 4.72 11.57 12.17
N ASP A 275 4.97 10.90 11.05
CA ASP A 275 5.15 11.56 9.76
C ASP A 275 3.91 11.49 8.86
N ILE A 276 2.89 10.72 9.28
CA ILE A 276 1.69 10.51 8.46
C ILE A 276 0.55 11.38 8.98
N PRO A 277 0.00 12.26 8.16
CA PRO A 277 -1.22 12.98 8.49
C PRO A 277 -2.34 12.03 8.91
N LYS A 278 -3.08 12.35 9.96
CA LYS A 278 -4.13 11.47 10.53
C LYS A 278 -5.15 10.96 9.53
N GLN A 279 -5.39 11.71 8.46
CA GLN A 279 -6.34 11.37 7.40
C GLN A 279 -5.82 10.34 6.39
N PHE A 280 -4.51 10.05 6.35
CA PHE A 280 -3.86 9.17 5.37
C PHE A 280 -3.06 8.05 6.01
N ARG A 281 -3.52 7.51 7.13
CA ARG A 281 -2.81 6.45 7.87
C ARG A 281 -2.59 5.17 7.06
N TRP A 282 -3.47 4.86 6.13
CA TRP A 282 -3.37 3.70 5.27
C TRP A 282 -2.04 3.61 4.50
N THR A 283 -1.44 4.73 4.12
CA THR A 283 -0.13 4.74 3.43
C THR A 283 0.99 4.20 4.31
N GLY A 284 0.83 4.23 5.62
CA GLY A 284 1.78 3.69 6.59
C GLY A 284 1.99 2.18 6.50
N ILE A 285 1.07 1.44 5.86
CA ILE A 285 1.20 -0.01 5.71
C ILE A 285 2.48 -0.39 4.98
N SER A 286 2.84 0.30 3.88
CA SER A 286 4.04 -0.02 3.09
C SER A 286 5.30 -0.01 3.94
N SER A 287 5.50 1.03 4.76
CA SER A 287 6.63 1.10 5.68
C SER A 287 6.53 0.11 6.84
N THR A 288 5.31 -0.23 7.27
CA THR A 288 5.11 -1.18 8.38
C THR A 288 5.37 -2.63 7.94
N VAL A 289 5.00 -3.01 6.72
CA VAL A 289 5.33 -4.36 6.20
C VAL A 289 6.84 -4.50 5.96
N ASP A 290 7.50 -3.43 5.50
CA ASP A 290 8.95 -3.40 5.36
C ASP A 290 9.66 -3.53 6.72
N LEU A 291 9.16 -2.81 7.74
CA LEU A 291 9.65 -2.91 9.11
C LEU A 291 9.44 -4.34 9.67
N ARG A 292 8.31 -4.98 9.37
CA ARG A 292 8.06 -6.37 9.76
C ARG A 292 9.02 -7.32 9.08
N ALA A 293 9.29 -7.15 7.80
CA ALA A 293 10.27 -7.94 7.07
C ALA A 293 11.69 -7.75 7.64
N LEU A 294 12.08 -6.52 7.99
CA LEU A 294 13.33 -6.24 8.70
C LEU A 294 13.42 -6.99 10.03
N TRP A 295 12.37 -6.95 10.85
CA TRP A 295 12.33 -7.68 12.11
C TRP A 295 12.47 -9.20 11.93
N GLU A 296 11.88 -9.75 10.86
CA GLU A 296 11.97 -11.18 10.52
C GLU A 296 13.37 -11.59 10.06
N MET A 297 14.08 -10.72 9.32
CA MET A 297 15.43 -10.97 8.78
C MET A 297 16.55 -10.66 9.77
N GLU A 298 16.29 -9.84 10.81
CA GLU A 298 17.36 -9.29 11.65
C GLU A 298 17.83 -10.29 12.71
N THR A 299 19.15 -10.44 12.80
CA THR A 299 19.83 -11.27 13.78
C THR A 299 20.54 -10.48 14.88
N ASP A 300 20.87 -9.20 14.63
CA ASP A 300 21.35 -8.29 15.65
C ASP A 300 20.23 -7.97 16.63
N THR A 301 20.43 -8.27 17.90
CA THR A 301 19.41 -8.12 18.95
C THR A 301 19.01 -6.68 19.19
N THR A 302 19.94 -5.73 19.05
CA THR A 302 19.69 -4.29 19.25
C THR A 302 18.83 -3.73 18.12
N LEU A 303 19.17 -4.02 16.88
CA LEU A 303 18.39 -3.60 15.71
C LEU A 303 17.01 -4.27 15.71
N ARG A 304 16.94 -5.56 16.00
CA ARG A 304 15.69 -6.31 16.08
C ARG A 304 14.74 -5.74 17.13
N LEU A 305 15.27 -5.38 18.32
CA LEU A 305 14.47 -4.74 19.37
C LEU A 305 13.93 -3.37 18.92
N ALA A 306 14.74 -2.57 18.21
CA ALA A 306 14.29 -1.30 17.67
C ALA A 306 13.12 -1.48 16.67
N TYR A 307 13.20 -2.47 15.79
CA TYR A 307 12.11 -2.80 14.85
C TYR A 307 10.86 -3.30 15.57
N GLU A 308 11.02 -4.12 16.61
CA GLU A 308 9.91 -4.58 17.45
C GLU A 308 9.19 -3.41 18.13
N GLN A 309 9.93 -2.48 18.70
CA GLN A 309 9.37 -1.26 19.31
C GLN A 309 8.53 -0.46 18.31
N GLY A 310 9.05 -0.26 17.09
CA GLY A 310 8.36 0.45 16.03
C GLY A 310 7.11 -0.26 15.54
N LEU A 311 7.14 -1.58 15.39
CA LEU A 311 5.96 -2.38 15.01
C LEU A 311 4.86 -2.28 16.07
N ASN A 312 5.21 -2.41 17.35
CA ASN A 312 4.26 -2.29 18.44
C ASN A 312 3.71 -0.85 18.57
N ALA A 313 4.53 0.17 18.33
CA ALA A 313 4.08 1.57 18.30
C ALA A 313 3.12 1.83 17.13
N SER A 314 3.44 1.34 15.95
CA SER A 314 2.57 1.44 14.76
C SER A 314 1.23 0.76 14.97
N ALA A 315 1.23 -0.43 15.56
CA ALA A 315 0.00 -1.17 15.89
C ALA A 315 -0.89 -0.43 16.89
N ARG A 316 -0.32 0.15 17.96
CA ARG A 316 -1.07 0.99 18.90
C ARG A 316 -1.69 2.22 18.22
N SER A 317 -0.95 2.87 17.33
CA SER A 317 -1.45 4.00 16.55
C SER A 317 -2.59 3.60 15.60
N ALA A 318 -2.48 2.45 14.95
CA ALA A 318 -3.46 1.96 13.99
C ALA A 318 -4.76 1.48 14.66
N ALA A 319 -4.67 0.88 15.83
CA ALA A 319 -5.80 0.21 16.50
C ALA A 319 -7.03 1.12 16.72
N VAL A 320 -6.82 2.43 16.86
CA VAL A 320 -7.91 3.40 17.12
C VAL A 320 -8.88 3.58 15.95
N ASP A 321 -8.45 3.25 14.73
CA ASP A 321 -9.26 3.45 13.53
C ASP A 321 -9.97 2.17 13.05
N ILE A 322 -9.67 1.01 13.65
CA ILE A 322 -10.30 -0.27 13.29
C ILE A 322 -11.82 -0.18 13.44
N VAL A 323 -12.31 0.42 14.51
CA VAL A 323 -13.74 0.50 14.85
C VAL A 323 -14.60 1.29 13.85
N ARG A 324 -14.01 1.97 12.87
CA ARG A 324 -14.76 2.75 11.88
C ARG A 324 -15.64 1.91 10.94
N TRP A 325 -15.41 0.60 10.85
CA TRP A 325 -16.09 -0.30 9.91
C TRP A 325 -17.61 -0.29 10.04
N HIS A 326 -18.15 -0.14 11.27
CA HIS A 326 -19.59 -0.15 11.50
C HIS A 326 -20.33 1.11 11.00
N ARG A 327 -19.60 2.12 10.52
CA ARG A 327 -20.18 3.32 9.91
C ARG A 327 -20.55 3.14 8.44
N LEU A 328 -20.10 2.05 7.80
CA LEU A 328 -20.49 1.77 6.42
C LEU A 328 -21.91 1.19 6.40
N ASP A 329 -22.82 1.88 5.71
CA ASP A 329 -24.06 1.27 5.29
C ASP A 329 -23.82 0.48 4.00
N ASN A 330 -23.97 -0.84 4.08
CA ASN A 330 -23.81 -1.75 2.92
C ASN A 330 -24.89 -1.54 1.85
N ASN A 331 -25.99 -0.89 2.16
CA ASN A 331 -27.10 -0.61 1.24
C ASN A 331 -27.08 0.83 0.69
N ASP A 332 -26.08 1.62 1.07
CA ASP A 332 -25.97 3.01 0.60
C ASP A 332 -25.68 3.03 -0.91
N LEU A 333 -26.57 3.68 -1.66
CA LEU A 333 -26.52 3.83 -3.12
C LEU A 333 -25.93 5.17 -3.56
N LYS A 334 -25.09 5.80 -2.74
CA LYS A 334 -24.43 7.05 -3.13
C LYS A 334 -23.68 6.92 -4.45
N PRO A 335 -23.64 8.00 -5.26
CA PRO A 335 -22.94 7.99 -6.54
C PRO A 335 -21.47 7.60 -6.41
N PHE A 336 -21.00 6.87 -7.43
CA PHE A 336 -19.60 6.51 -7.64
C PHE A 336 -19.20 6.89 -9.07
N LEU A 337 -18.07 7.58 -9.21
CA LEU A 337 -17.54 7.98 -10.51
C LEU A 337 -16.76 6.82 -11.13
N HIS A 338 -17.31 6.16 -12.15
CA HIS A 338 -16.66 5.05 -12.86
C HIS A 338 -15.73 5.53 -13.98
N ASP A 339 -16.13 6.59 -14.70
CA ASP A 339 -15.29 7.16 -15.77
C ASP A 339 -14.57 8.41 -15.28
N TRP A 340 -13.30 8.26 -14.97
CA TRP A 340 -12.41 9.31 -14.53
C TRP A 340 -12.19 10.41 -15.58
N ARG A 341 -12.54 10.17 -16.86
CA ARG A 341 -12.34 11.15 -17.96
C ARG A 341 -13.08 12.45 -17.74
N SER A 342 -14.16 12.44 -16.98
CA SER A 342 -14.84 13.65 -16.54
C SER A 342 -13.92 14.63 -15.79
N LEU A 343 -12.84 14.15 -15.16
CA LEU A 343 -11.85 14.98 -14.49
C LEU A 343 -10.91 15.71 -15.45
N ASN A 344 -10.88 15.31 -16.75
CA ASN A 344 -10.05 15.97 -17.76
C ASN A 344 -10.46 17.43 -18.03
N GLN A 345 -11.66 17.85 -17.63
CA GLN A 345 -12.03 19.26 -17.67
C GLN A 345 -11.12 20.17 -16.82
N TRP A 346 -10.43 19.58 -15.82
CA TRP A 346 -9.48 20.26 -14.95
C TRP A 346 -8.02 20.00 -15.34
N TRP A 347 -7.80 19.25 -16.41
CA TRP A 347 -6.46 18.96 -16.88
C TRP A 347 -5.79 20.21 -17.44
N LYS A 348 -4.48 20.34 -17.16
CA LYS A 348 -3.59 21.36 -17.72
C LYS A 348 -2.26 20.71 -18.09
N PRO A 349 -1.49 21.28 -19.05
CA PRO A 349 -0.11 20.86 -19.28
C PRO A 349 0.70 20.92 -17.98
N GLN A 350 1.52 19.89 -17.74
CA GLN A 350 2.30 19.73 -16.51
C GLN A 350 3.78 19.67 -16.91
N HIS A 351 4.60 20.55 -16.33
CA HIS A 351 6.04 20.71 -16.59
C HIS A 351 6.90 20.42 -15.37
N SER A 352 6.28 20.08 -14.23
CA SER A 352 6.93 19.74 -12.97
C SER A 352 6.08 18.77 -12.15
N GLU A 353 6.66 18.15 -11.13
CA GLU A 353 5.90 17.38 -10.13
C GLU A 353 4.87 18.26 -9.42
N GLN A 354 5.21 19.51 -9.13
CA GLN A 354 4.30 20.44 -8.47
C GLN A 354 3.06 20.73 -9.33
N ASP A 355 3.23 20.94 -10.66
CA ASP A 355 2.08 21.12 -11.56
C ASP A 355 1.15 19.89 -11.54
N ALA A 356 1.75 18.67 -11.50
CA ALA A 356 0.97 17.44 -11.42
C ALA A 356 0.21 17.33 -10.09
N LEU A 357 0.82 17.72 -8.98
CA LEU A 357 0.15 17.78 -7.68
C LEU A 357 -0.98 18.80 -7.67
N ASP A 358 -0.77 19.99 -8.19
CA ASP A 358 -1.78 21.06 -8.24
C ASP A 358 -3.00 20.63 -9.07
N VAL A 359 -2.77 20.05 -10.25
CA VAL A 359 -3.84 19.47 -11.08
C VAL A 359 -4.61 18.40 -10.31
N SER A 360 -3.89 17.49 -9.67
CA SER A 360 -4.50 16.38 -8.93
C SER A 360 -5.35 16.86 -7.74
N GLN A 361 -4.97 17.94 -7.07
CA GLN A 361 -5.72 18.51 -5.93
C GLN A 361 -7.04 19.14 -6.40
N VAL A 362 -7.02 19.86 -7.52
CA VAL A 362 -8.26 20.40 -8.12
C VAL A 362 -9.19 19.26 -8.50
N GLN A 363 -8.65 18.23 -9.16
CA GLN A 363 -9.40 17.03 -9.55
C GLN A 363 -9.95 16.28 -8.34
N LEU A 364 -9.21 16.21 -7.22
CA LEU A 364 -9.68 15.57 -5.98
C LEU A 364 -10.93 16.25 -5.44
N THR A 365 -10.97 17.58 -5.43
CA THR A 365 -12.13 18.34 -4.96
C THR A 365 -13.38 17.95 -5.74
N GLU A 366 -13.25 17.84 -7.05
CA GLU A 366 -14.34 17.41 -7.92
C GLU A 366 -14.70 15.93 -7.75
N LEU A 367 -13.71 15.07 -7.66
CA LEU A 367 -13.90 13.63 -7.42
C LEU A 367 -14.68 13.37 -6.12
N VAL A 368 -14.36 14.11 -5.05
CA VAL A 368 -15.08 14.02 -3.75
C VAL A 368 -16.56 14.35 -3.93
N ARG A 369 -16.88 15.37 -4.76
CA ARG A 369 -18.25 15.80 -5.05
C ARG A 369 -19.00 14.79 -5.92
N LEU A 370 -18.36 14.27 -6.97
CA LEU A 370 -18.96 13.34 -7.93
C LEU A 370 -19.07 11.90 -7.41
N SER A 371 -18.21 11.53 -6.47
CA SER A 371 -18.07 10.16 -5.99
C SER A 371 -18.13 10.06 -4.45
N PRO A 372 -19.23 10.47 -3.80
CA PRO A 372 -19.36 10.41 -2.34
C PRO A 372 -19.24 8.98 -1.80
N ARG A 373 -19.62 7.94 -2.56
CA ARG A 373 -19.42 6.53 -2.20
C ARG A 373 -17.94 6.20 -2.01
N ARG A 374 -17.06 6.76 -2.85
CA ARG A 374 -15.60 6.61 -2.70
C ARG A 374 -15.14 6.99 -1.29
N ASN A 375 -15.57 8.14 -0.79
CA ASN A 375 -15.11 8.61 0.53
C ASN A 375 -15.57 7.70 1.66
N GLN A 376 -16.77 7.11 1.53
CA GLN A 376 -17.26 6.13 2.50
C GLN A 376 -16.42 4.85 2.46
N GLU A 377 -16.13 4.31 1.28
CA GLU A 377 -15.31 3.10 1.16
C GLU A 377 -13.87 3.36 1.66
N LEU A 378 -13.28 4.50 1.32
CA LEU A 378 -11.95 4.85 1.83
C LEU A 378 -11.94 5.04 3.35
N GLY A 379 -12.96 5.71 3.91
CA GLY A 379 -13.01 5.97 5.36
C GLY A 379 -13.47 4.79 6.22
N PHE A 380 -14.32 3.92 5.69
CA PHE A 380 -15.04 2.92 6.48
C PHE A 380 -14.81 1.46 6.04
N VAL A 381 -14.13 1.23 4.91
CA VAL A 381 -13.66 -0.09 4.47
C VAL A 381 -12.14 -0.14 4.48
N ARG A 382 -11.49 0.75 3.73
CA ARG A 382 -10.03 0.78 3.63
C ARG A 382 -9.39 1.00 5.00
N GLU A 383 -9.67 2.12 5.66
CA GLU A 383 -9.00 2.44 6.93
C GLU A 383 -9.12 1.30 7.95
N PRO A 384 -10.31 0.76 8.27
CA PRO A 384 -10.41 -0.34 9.23
C PRO A 384 -9.61 -1.59 8.87
N LEU A 385 -9.67 -2.03 7.61
CA LEU A 385 -8.99 -3.25 7.18
C LEU A 385 -7.46 -3.08 7.10
N TRP A 386 -6.98 -1.92 6.64
CA TRP A 386 -5.55 -1.65 6.56
C TRP A 386 -4.95 -1.41 7.95
N MET A 387 -5.68 -0.74 8.85
CA MET A 387 -5.29 -0.61 10.25
C MET A 387 -5.30 -1.96 10.98
N SER A 388 -6.29 -2.81 10.70
CA SER A 388 -6.31 -4.20 11.19
C SER A 388 -5.04 -4.95 10.75
N TRP A 389 -4.65 -4.80 9.50
CA TRP A 389 -3.42 -5.44 9.00
C TRP A 389 -2.19 -4.94 9.77
N ILE A 390 -2.03 -3.62 9.94
CA ILE A 390 -0.91 -3.06 10.72
C ILE A 390 -0.87 -3.64 12.13
N VAL A 391 -2.00 -3.79 12.79
CA VAL A 391 -2.07 -4.41 14.13
C VAL A 391 -1.58 -5.86 14.10
N THR A 392 -1.91 -6.65 13.09
CA THR A 392 -1.44 -8.04 12.97
C THR A 392 0.06 -8.18 12.70
N LEU A 393 0.76 -7.10 12.34
CA LEU A 393 2.21 -7.08 12.14
C LEU A 393 3.00 -6.95 13.45
N ALA A 394 2.34 -6.57 14.55
CA ALA A 394 2.99 -6.45 15.85
C ALA A 394 3.54 -7.79 16.35
N PRO A 395 4.77 -7.84 16.87
CA PRO A 395 5.29 -9.00 17.60
C PRO A 395 4.59 -9.22 18.94
N ASP A 396 4.04 -8.18 19.57
CA ASP A 396 3.24 -8.26 20.79
C ASP A 396 1.89 -8.90 20.51
N THR A 397 1.80 -10.21 20.75
CA THR A 397 0.58 -10.99 20.54
C THR A 397 -0.58 -10.55 21.46
N SER A 398 -0.31 -10.00 22.64
CA SER A 398 -1.33 -9.51 23.55
C SER A 398 -2.07 -8.29 22.95
N LEU A 399 -1.32 -7.43 22.25
CA LEU A 399 -1.89 -6.29 21.53
C LEU A 399 -2.78 -6.76 20.36
N VAL A 400 -2.36 -7.78 19.63
CA VAL A 400 -3.16 -8.37 18.54
C VAL A 400 -4.46 -8.99 19.08
N GLU A 401 -4.38 -9.80 20.14
CA GLU A 401 -5.55 -10.44 20.74
C GLU A 401 -6.53 -9.42 21.33
N LYS A 402 -6.04 -8.34 21.92
CA LYS A 402 -6.88 -7.24 22.43
C LYS A 402 -7.84 -6.68 21.38
N HIS A 403 -7.42 -6.62 20.13
CA HIS A 403 -8.19 -6.03 19.01
C HIS A 403 -8.79 -7.08 18.07
N ARG A 404 -8.65 -8.37 18.39
CA ARG A 404 -9.09 -9.48 17.53
C ARG A 404 -10.56 -9.40 17.15
N ALA A 405 -11.43 -9.16 18.11
CA ALA A 405 -12.89 -9.10 17.89
C ALA A 405 -13.26 -7.98 16.90
N GLU A 406 -12.66 -6.79 17.05
CA GLU A 406 -12.89 -5.66 16.16
C GLU A 406 -12.37 -5.93 14.72
N MET A 407 -11.22 -6.58 14.60
CA MET A 407 -10.67 -6.96 13.29
C MET A 407 -11.56 -7.99 12.59
N LEU A 408 -12.06 -8.99 13.29
CA LEU A 408 -13.01 -9.97 12.75
C LEU A 408 -14.36 -9.31 12.43
N GLY A 409 -14.83 -8.38 13.27
CA GLY A 409 -16.02 -7.58 12.99
C GLY A 409 -15.90 -6.81 11.68
N ALA A 410 -14.75 -6.21 11.40
CA ALA A 410 -14.50 -5.53 10.14
C ALA A 410 -14.58 -6.50 8.94
N ILE A 411 -13.96 -7.69 9.03
CA ILE A 411 -14.02 -8.71 7.96
C ILE A 411 -15.46 -9.19 7.75
N GLY A 412 -16.22 -9.40 8.82
CA GLY A 412 -17.58 -9.96 8.78
C GLY A 412 -18.67 -8.98 8.33
N HIS A 413 -18.38 -7.67 8.36
CA HIS A 413 -19.40 -6.64 8.13
C HIS A 413 -19.70 -6.38 6.65
N PHE A 414 -18.69 -6.39 5.79
CA PHE A 414 -18.81 -5.83 4.45
C PHE A 414 -19.51 -6.77 3.45
N ARG A 415 -20.34 -6.16 2.61
CA ARG A 415 -20.86 -6.75 1.38
C ARG A 415 -19.88 -6.50 0.25
N TYR A 416 -18.86 -7.35 0.11
CA TYR A 416 -17.76 -7.20 -0.85
C TYR A 416 -18.23 -7.11 -2.31
N ASP A 417 -19.36 -7.75 -2.64
CA ASP A 417 -20.03 -7.65 -3.93
C ASP A 417 -20.60 -6.25 -4.25
N LYS A 418 -20.72 -5.39 -3.24
CA LYS A 418 -21.26 -4.02 -3.33
C LYS A 418 -20.17 -2.93 -3.29
N LEU A 419 -18.91 -3.30 -3.10
CA LEU A 419 -17.81 -2.36 -3.02
C LEU A 419 -17.24 -2.09 -4.42
N TYR A 420 -16.87 -0.85 -4.68
CA TYR A 420 -16.28 -0.41 -5.94
C TYR A 420 -14.76 -0.38 -5.91
N TYR A 421 -14.15 -0.16 -4.72
CA TYR A 421 -12.69 -0.17 -4.54
C TYR A 421 -12.19 -1.53 -4.10
N SER A 422 -11.05 -1.97 -4.67
CA SER A 422 -10.35 -3.21 -4.30
C SER A 422 -9.71 -3.17 -2.92
N GLN A 423 -9.66 -2.03 -2.28
CA GLN A 423 -8.88 -1.78 -1.05
C GLN A 423 -9.41 -2.52 0.18
N PHE A 424 -10.26 -3.52 -0.05
CA PHE A 424 -10.66 -4.52 0.94
C PHE A 424 -9.82 -5.82 0.89
N PHE A 425 -8.89 -5.96 -0.06
CA PHE A 425 -8.02 -7.14 -0.14
C PHE A 425 -7.27 -7.47 1.18
N PRO A 426 -6.97 -6.51 2.11
CA PRO A 426 -6.38 -6.85 3.39
C PRO A 426 -7.25 -7.75 4.29
N ALA A 427 -8.55 -7.87 4.03
CA ALA A 427 -9.43 -8.76 4.80
C ALA A 427 -8.88 -10.20 4.83
N GLU A 428 -8.37 -10.69 3.69
CA GLU A 428 -7.74 -12.00 3.59
C GLU A 428 -6.43 -12.08 4.38
N THR A 429 -5.56 -11.08 4.24
CA THR A 429 -4.28 -11.02 4.96
C THR A 429 -4.50 -11.00 6.47
N VAL A 430 -5.42 -10.16 6.95
CA VAL A 430 -5.79 -10.07 8.36
C VAL A 430 -6.32 -11.41 8.87
N TRP A 431 -7.26 -12.01 8.14
CA TRP A 431 -7.84 -13.29 8.51
C TRP A 431 -6.76 -14.35 8.75
N PHE A 432 -5.88 -14.61 7.77
CA PHE A 432 -4.87 -15.65 7.90
C PHE A 432 -3.79 -15.32 8.95
N ARG A 433 -3.43 -14.07 9.15
CA ARG A 433 -2.52 -13.67 10.22
C ARG A 433 -3.11 -13.85 11.62
N LEU A 434 -4.44 -13.79 11.76
CA LEU A 434 -5.13 -14.06 13.01
C LEU A 434 -5.28 -15.57 13.29
N GLN A 435 -5.12 -16.44 12.30
CA GLN A 435 -5.15 -17.89 12.53
C GLN A 435 -3.86 -18.30 13.25
N LYS A 436 -4.01 -19.10 14.31
CA LYS A 436 -2.85 -19.77 14.94
C LYS A 436 -2.27 -20.73 13.90
N LYS A 437 -0.96 -20.69 13.67
CA LYS A 437 -0.32 -21.75 12.88
C LYS A 437 -0.73 -23.08 13.51
N ALA A 438 -1.26 -23.99 12.70
CA ALA A 438 -1.45 -25.35 13.15
C ALA A 438 -0.06 -25.83 13.64
N THR A 439 0.05 -26.06 14.94
CA THR A 439 1.23 -26.73 15.51
C THR A 439 1.26 -28.10 14.88
N ASN A 440 2.10 -28.28 13.84
CA ASN A 440 2.44 -29.62 13.39
C ASN A 440 3.07 -30.30 14.59
N SER A 441 2.29 -31.05 15.33
CA SER A 441 2.77 -32.09 16.23
C SER A 441 3.49 -33.10 15.33
N LYS A 442 4.83 -32.96 15.24
CA LYS A 442 5.69 -34.03 14.78
C LYS A 442 5.77 -35.14 15.82
#